data_00f958a1038baf72556a2135c2ecb50d
#
_entry.id   00f958a1038baf72556a2135c2ecb50d
#
_cell.length_a   1.000
_cell.length_b   1.000
_cell.length_c   1.000
_cell.angle_alpha   90.00
_cell.angle_beta   90.00
_cell.angle_gamma   90.00
#
_symmetry.space_group_name_H-M   'P 1'
#
loop_
_entity.id
_entity.type
_entity.pdbx_description
1 polymer ?
#
loop_
_entity_poly.entity_id
_entity_poly.type
_entity_poly.pdbx_seq_one_letter_code
_entity_poly.pdbx_strand_id
1 'polypeptide(L)'
;NYDLHARAIAPPQEMPRVLARIVSVLSQAIGRPLPPEVQAWCGGEPGAAEQAIAQALQEQGAGATLLLGNLAAAHPQAAALRALAALIAQASGAQLGVLSEANGAGGWLAGCLPHREAGGKAAEVRGRNAHDMLADPLKAYLIMGAEPALDCRDGAAALTALRQAEFVVALSPFQGAAADYAHALLPLAAFAETDGSYVNCEGRWQGCEAAVTPPGEARPGWKILRVLGNQLNRPGFDYISAAQVRAEVESRPVQPSAEIVAAGLGAPPKAAAGLMRIQ
;
A
#
# COMPACT_ATOMS: atom_id res chain seq x y z
N ASN A 1 24.76 -9.80 7.89
CA ASN A 1 25.47 -8.58 7.44
C ASN A 1 26.09 -8.84 6.10
N TYR A 2 25.86 -7.97 5.13
CA TYR A 2 26.55 -7.89 3.85
C TYR A 2 27.17 -6.50 3.74
N ASP A 3 28.28 -6.42 3.00
CA ASP A 3 28.99 -5.17 2.83
C ASP A 3 28.16 -4.22 1.96
N LEU A 4 27.97 -2.98 2.45
CA LEU A 4 27.28 -1.93 1.74
C LEU A 4 28.31 -1.00 1.08
N HIS A 5 28.17 -0.77 -0.21
CA HIS A 5 29.03 0.18 -0.93
C HIS A 5 28.91 1.60 -0.36
N ALA A 6 27.68 2.05 -0.11
CA ALA A 6 27.40 3.34 0.52
C ALA A 6 26.11 3.27 1.36
N ARG A 7 26.03 4.13 2.37
CA ARG A 7 24.89 4.17 3.26
C ARG A 7 24.61 5.59 3.75
N ALA A 8 23.40 6.08 3.50
CA ALA A 8 22.87 7.30 4.11
C ALA A 8 21.90 6.91 5.23
N ILE A 9 22.20 7.34 6.46
CA ILE A 9 21.32 7.13 7.62
C ILE A 9 20.70 8.49 7.94
N ALA A 10 19.36 8.53 7.93
CA ALA A 10 18.61 9.74 8.23
C ALA A 10 17.36 9.41 9.03
N PRO A 11 16.88 10.33 9.87
CA PRO A 11 15.57 10.17 10.50
C PRO A 11 14.46 10.18 9.43
N PRO A 12 13.32 9.54 9.68
CA PRO A 12 12.26 9.39 8.66
C PRO A 12 11.86 10.70 7.98
N GLN A 13 11.70 11.78 8.73
CA GLN A 13 11.33 13.10 8.18
C GLN A 13 12.35 13.67 7.18
N GLU A 14 13.59 13.20 7.21
CA GLU A 14 14.65 13.63 6.30
C GLU A 14 14.78 12.72 5.05
N MET A 15 14.09 11.58 5.01
CA MET A 15 14.16 10.66 3.87
C MET A 15 13.89 11.33 2.52
N PRO A 16 12.85 12.19 2.38
CA PRO A 16 12.62 12.87 1.11
C PRO A 16 13.76 13.79 0.71
N ARG A 17 14.40 14.46 1.70
CA ARG A 17 15.55 15.33 1.43
C ARG A 17 16.77 14.56 0.94
N VAL A 18 17.05 13.40 1.54
CA VAL A 18 18.13 12.51 1.07
C VAL A 18 17.89 12.10 -0.38
N LEU A 19 16.67 11.68 -0.74
CA LEU A 19 16.36 11.32 -2.13
C LEU A 19 16.45 12.54 -3.07
N ALA A 20 15.98 13.71 -2.65
CA ALA A 20 16.08 14.92 -3.46
C ALA A 20 17.54 15.31 -3.74
N ARG A 21 18.44 15.19 -2.76
CA ARG A 21 19.88 15.41 -2.94
C ARG A 21 20.51 14.39 -3.89
N ILE A 22 20.09 13.11 -3.84
CA ILE A 22 20.52 12.11 -4.83
C ILE A 22 20.04 12.49 -6.23
N VAL A 23 18.78 12.93 -6.40
CA VAL A 23 18.27 13.46 -7.69
C VAL A 23 19.13 14.62 -8.17
N SER A 24 19.54 15.55 -7.29
CA SER A 24 20.35 16.71 -7.68
C SER A 24 21.71 16.30 -8.23
N VAL A 25 22.39 15.32 -7.59
CA VAL A 25 23.66 14.78 -8.07
C VAL A 25 23.51 14.13 -9.44
N LEU A 26 22.50 13.28 -9.61
CA LEU A 26 22.21 12.60 -10.87
C LEU A 26 21.86 13.61 -11.99
N SER A 27 21.03 14.60 -11.69
CA SER A 27 20.66 15.64 -12.66
C SER A 27 21.88 16.42 -13.16
N GLN A 28 22.79 16.78 -12.25
CA GLN A 28 24.04 17.45 -12.59
C GLN A 28 24.93 16.55 -13.48
N ALA A 29 25.06 15.27 -13.13
CA ALA A 29 25.89 14.32 -13.87
C ALA A 29 25.40 14.10 -15.31
N ILE A 30 24.08 14.12 -15.56
CA ILE A 30 23.51 13.97 -16.91
C ILE A 30 23.27 15.32 -17.62
N GLY A 31 23.72 16.43 -17.04
CA GLY A 31 23.58 17.77 -17.62
C GLY A 31 22.14 18.26 -17.74
N ARG A 32 21.22 17.76 -16.92
CA ARG A 32 19.83 18.21 -16.89
C ARG A 32 19.60 19.20 -15.74
N PRO A 33 18.83 20.27 -15.95
CA PRO A 33 18.50 21.17 -14.87
C PRO A 33 17.66 20.44 -13.81
N LEU A 34 17.95 20.71 -12.54
CA LEU A 34 17.16 20.19 -11.42
C LEU A 34 15.79 20.89 -11.43
N PRO A 35 14.65 20.13 -11.42
CA PRO A 35 13.35 20.75 -11.34
C PRO A 35 13.21 21.61 -10.08
N PRO A 36 12.61 22.81 -10.17
CA PRO A 36 12.46 23.71 -9.00
C PRO A 36 11.75 23.05 -7.82
N GLU A 37 10.79 22.18 -8.11
CA GLU A 37 10.06 21.39 -7.11
C GLU A 37 11.01 20.49 -6.31
N VAL A 38 11.97 19.82 -6.98
CA VAL A 38 12.96 18.97 -6.34
C VAL A 38 13.94 19.80 -5.52
N GLN A 39 14.36 20.94 -6.06
CA GLN A 39 15.30 21.83 -5.37
C GLN A 39 14.75 22.30 -4.01
N ALA A 40 13.44 22.55 -3.92
CA ALA A 40 12.78 22.91 -2.67
C ALA A 40 12.90 21.81 -1.59
N TRP A 41 13.03 20.54 -2.00
CA TRP A 41 13.19 19.40 -1.09
C TRP A 41 14.65 19.14 -0.66
N CYS A 42 15.66 19.60 -1.37
CA CYS A 42 17.06 19.27 -1.05
C CYS A 42 17.47 19.72 0.36
N GLY A 43 17.09 20.93 0.75
CA GLY A 43 17.37 21.47 2.10
C GLY A 43 18.86 21.61 2.43
N GLY A 44 19.75 21.62 1.41
CA GLY A 44 21.20 21.73 1.53
C GLY A 44 21.92 20.99 0.42
N GLU A 45 23.26 21.03 0.46
CA GLU A 45 24.12 20.33 -0.50
C GLU A 45 24.17 18.83 -0.24
N PRO A 46 24.37 17.99 -1.29
CA PRO A 46 24.55 16.55 -1.16
C PRO A 46 25.80 16.21 -0.36
N GLY A 47 25.66 15.33 0.64
CA GLY A 47 26.78 14.79 1.37
C GLY A 47 27.52 13.67 0.63
N ALA A 48 28.63 13.19 1.21
CA ALA A 48 29.42 12.11 0.60
C ALA A 48 28.63 10.81 0.37
N ALA A 49 27.68 10.50 1.26
CA ALA A 49 26.85 9.29 1.11
C ALA A 49 25.89 9.39 -0.09
N GLU A 50 25.20 10.53 -0.24
CA GLU A 50 24.31 10.76 -1.37
C GLU A 50 25.07 10.78 -2.70
N GLN A 51 26.28 11.37 -2.72
CA GLN A 51 27.16 11.37 -3.89
C GLN A 51 27.58 9.94 -4.27
N ALA A 52 28.03 9.13 -3.30
CA ALA A 52 28.45 7.75 -3.55
C ALA A 52 27.27 6.87 -4.03
N ILE A 53 26.07 7.04 -3.45
CA ILE A 53 24.86 6.33 -3.90
C ILE A 53 24.49 6.73 -5.33
N ALA A 54 24.51 8.03 -5.65
CA ALA A 54 24.20 8.53 -6.97
C ALA A 54 25.19 7.99 -8.02
N GLN A 55 26.49 7.99 -7.70
CA GLN A 55 27.53 7.47 -8.56
C GLN A 55 27.34 5.96 -8.83
N ALA A 56 27.11 5.16 -7.80
CA ALA A 56 26.86 3.72 -7.94
C ALA A 56 25.64 3.43 -8.82
N LEU A 57 24.54 4.19 -8.64
CA LEU A 57 23.34 4.05 -9.46
C LEU A 57 23.61 4.41 -10.93
N GLN A 58 24.41 5.44 -11.19
CA GLN A 58 24.78 5.86 -12.54
C GLN A 58 25.69 4.85 -13.23
N GLU A 59 26.67 4.28 -12.51
CA GLU A 59 27.58 3.27 -13.03
C GLU A 59 26.84 1.97 -13.38
N GLN A 60 25.87 1.54 -12.59
CA GLN A 60 25.08 0.33 -12.82
C GLN A 60 23.95 0.52 -13.83
N GLY A 61 23.39 1.71 -13.91
CA GLY A 61 22.31 2.04 -14.85
C GLY A 61 21.16 1.03 -14.81
N ALA A 62 20.83 0.42 -15.95
CA ALA A 62 19.77 -0.58 -16.06
C ALA A 62 20.02 -1.87 -15.26
N GLY A 63 21.26 -2.12 -14.82
CA GLY A 63 21.60 -3.22 -13.91
C GLY A 63 21.24 -2.96 -12.45
N ALA A 64 20.92 -1.72 -12.09
CA ALA A 64 20.51 -1.36 -10.73
C ALA A 64 19.00 -1.50 -10.53
N THR A 65 18.62 -1.85 -9.31
CA THR A 65 17.22 -1.83 -8.88
C THR A 65 17.09 -0.95 -7.64
N LEU A 66 16.16 0.01 -7.70
CA LEU A 66 15.78 0.87 -6.59
C LEU A 66 14.51 0.31 -5.95
N LEU A 67 14.56 -0.08 -4.68
CA LEU A 67 13.43 -0.67 -3.97
C LEU A 67 12.94 0.26 -2.86
N LEU A 68 11.66 0.61 -2.90
CA LEU A 68 10.97 1.29 -1.80
C LEU A 68 10.39 0.26 -0.85
N GLY A 69 10.86 0.26 0.40
CA GLY A 69 10.36 -0.62 1.46
C GLY A 69 9.17 -0.03 2.23
N ASN A 70 8.66 -0.78 3.21
CA ASN A 70 7.46 -0.43 3.98
C ASN A 70 7.55 0.92 4.70
N LEU A 71 8.73 1.31 5.21
CA LEU A 71 8.90 2.64 5.80
C LEU A 71 8.61 3.77 4.82
N ALA A 72 8.97 3.60 3.56
CA ALA A 72 8.66 4.58 2.52
C ALA A 72 7.17 4.54 2.14
N ALA A 73 6.56 3.35 2.12
CA ALA A 73 5.15 3.17 1.79
C ALA A 73 4.22 3.76 2.88
N ALA A 74 4.55 3.54 4.16
CA ALA A 74 3.81 4.05 5.32
C ALA A 74 4.15 5.50 5.70
N HIS A 75 5.12 6.12 5.00
CA HIS A 75 5.57 7.47 5.31
C HIS A 75 4.48 8.51 5.04
N PRO A 76 4.28 9.54 5.89
CA PRO A 76 3.32 10.62 5.63
C PRO A 76 3.51 11.32 4.29
N GLN A 77 4.75 11.29 3.75
CA GLN A 77 5.11 11.85 2.45
C GLN A 77 5.43 10.74 1.43
N ALA A 78 4.74 9.62 1.50
CA ALA A 78 4.96 8.47 0.60
C ALA A 78 4.84 8.85 -0.89
N ALA A 79 3.95 9.78 -1.22
CA ALA A 79 3.82 10.27 -2.59
C ALA A 79 5.10 10.99 -3.06
N ALA A 80 5.69 11.84 -2.22
CA ALA A 80 6.94 12.53 -2.52
C ALA A 80 8.12 11.54 -2.64
N LEU A 81 8.21 10.56 -1.74
CA LEU A 81 9.23 9.50 -1.81
C LEU A 81 9.13 8.71 -3.10
N ARG A 82 7.93 8.33 -3.53
CA ARG A 82 7.72 7.65 -4.82
C ARG A 82 8.11 8.51 -6.01
N ALA A 83 7.71 9.79 -6.00
CA ALA A 83 8.06 10.72 -7.07
C ALA A 83 9.58 10.92 -7.19
N LEU A 84 10.27 11.13 -6.07
CA LEU A 84 11.72 11.27 -6.03
C LEU A 84 12.43 9.97 -6.45
N ALA A 85 11.96 8.81 -6.01
CA ALA A 85 12.49 7.52 -6.44
C ALA A 85 12.31 7.30 -7.95
N ALA A 86 11.17 7.71 -8.52
CA ALA A 86 10.94 7.66 -9.97
C ALA A 86 11.92 8.57 -10.73
N LEU A 87 12.19 9.77 -10.22
CA LEU A 87 13.19 10.68 -10.80
C LEU A 87 14.61 10.11 -10.74
N ILE A 88 14.97 9.46 -9.61
CA ILE A 88 16.26 8.74 -9.48
C ILE A 88 16.34 7.65 -10.53
N ALA A 89 15.32 6.78 -10.63
CA ALA A 89 15.28 5.69 -11.60
C ALA A 89 15.38 6.21 -13.03
N GLN A 90 14.62 7.27 -13.38
CA GLN A 90 14.67 7.89 -14.69
C GLN A 90 16.05 8.49 -15.01
N ALA A 91 16.70 9.15 -14.05
CA ALA A 91 17.98 9.81 -14.25
C ALA A 91 19.14 8.80 -14.32
N SER A 92 19.07 7.69 -13.57
CA SER A 92 20.12 6.66 -13.53
C SER A 92 19.90 5.52 -14.54
N GLY A 93 18.69 5.33 -15.05
CA GLY A 93 18.30 4.16 -15.82
C GLY A 93 17.96 2.92 -14.98
N ALA A 94 17.98 3.02 -13.63
CA ALA A 94 17.66 1.93 -12.72
C ALA A 94 16.18 1.52 -12.80
N GLN A 95 15.89 0.26 -12.49
CA GLN A 95 14.54 -0.22 -12.35
C GLN A 95 13.97 0.20 -10.99
N LEU A 96 12.71 0.64 -10.95
CA LEU A 96 12.02 1.00 -9.71
C LEU A 96 11.03 -0.09 -9.33
N GLY A 97 11.13 -0.57 -8.09
CA GLY A 97 10.21 -1.52 -7.49
C GLY A 97 9.72 -1.07 -6.12
N VAL A 98 8.65 -1.66 -5.67
CA VAL A 98 8.10 -1.44 -4.33
C VAL A 98 7.98 -2.77 -3.62
N LEU A 99 8.61 -2.88 -2.46
CA LEU A 99 8.39 -4.00 -1.54
C LEU A 99 7.16 -3.65 -0.69
N SER A 100 6.00 -4.09 -1.18
CA SER A 100 4.74 -3.89 -0.48
C SER A 100 4.62 -4.84 0.72
N GLU A 101 3.69 -4.54 1.61
CA GLU A 101 3.26 -5.47 2.66
C GLU A 101 2.74 -6.78 2.06
N ALA A 102 2.60 -7.80 2.93
CA ALA A 102 2.17 -9.12 2.51
C ALA A 102 0.93 -9.07 1.62
N ASN A 103 1.05 -9.70 0.44
CA ASN A 103 -0.01 -9.77 -0.58
C ASN A 103 -0.47 -8.41 -1.16
N GLY A 104 0.29 -7.34 -1.02
CA GLY A 104 -0.06 -6.04 -1.61
C GLY A 104 -0.20 -6.10 -3.14
N ALA A 105 0.65 -6.90 -3.82
CA ALA A 105 0.51 -7.16 -5.25
C ALA A 105 -0.78 -7.92 -5.59
N GLY A 106 -1.16 -8.91 -4.77
CA GLY A 106 -2.42 -9.63 -4.92
C GLY A 106 -3.64 -8.74 -4.74
N GLY A 107 -3.62 -7.88 -3.72
CA GLY A 107 -4.68 -6.89 -3.49
C GLY A 107 -4.82 -5.91 -4.66
N TRP A 108 -3.71 -5.47 -5.24
CA TRP A 108 -3.72 -4.61 -6.42
C TRP A 108 -4.32 -5.33 -7.64
N LEU A 109 -3.91 -6.56 -7.89
CA LEU A 109 -4.42 -7.37 -9.00
C LEU A 109 -5.91 -7.71 -8.84
N ALA A 110 -6.37 -7.94 -7.62
CA ALA A 110 -7.77 -8.19 -7.32
C ALA A 110 -8.65 -6.92 -7.37
N GLY A 111 -8.06 -5.73 -7.51
CA GLY A 111 -8.80 -4.47 -7.49
C GLY A 111 -9.25 -4.04 -6.08
N CYS A 112 -8.60 -4.53 -5.02
CA CYS A 112 -8.88 -4.13 -3.64
C CYS A 112 -8.35 -2.73 -3.31
N LEU A 113 -8.51 -1.80 -4.23
CA LEU A 113 -8.07 -0.41 -4.12
C LEU A 113 -9.21 0.52 -4.55
N PRO A 114 -9.41 1.66 -3.87
CA PRO A 114 -10.55 2.53 -4.15
C PRO A 114 -10.53 3.20 -5.54
N HIS A 115 -9.42 3.14 -6.26
CA HIS A 115 -9.24 3.79 -7.56
C HIS A 115 -8.88 2.80 -8.68
N ARG A 116 -8.93 1.49 -8.41
CA ARG A 116 -8.59 0.42 -9.36
C ARG A 116 -9.62 -0.71 -9.35
N GLU A 117 -9.90 -1.24 -10.52
CA GLU A 117 -10.60 -2.51 -10.72
C GLU A 117 -9.60 -3.66 -10.83
N ALA A 118 -10.08 -4.89 -10.87
CA ALA A 118 -9.25 -6.08 -11.06
C ALA A 118 -8.37 -5.97 -12.31
N GLY A 119 -7.13 -6.45 -12.22
CA GLY A 119 -6.11 -6.29 -13.25
C GLY A 119 -5.46 -4.89 -13.27
N GLY A 120 -5.78 -4.03 -12.31
CA GLY A 120 -5.20 -2.68 -12.19
C GLY A 120 -5.81 -1.63 -13.12
N LYS A 121 -6.91 -1.94 -13.81
CA LYS A 121 -7.67 -0.99 -14.61
C LYS A 121 -8.13 0.18 -13.73
N ALA A 122 -8.11 1.41 -14.24
CA ALA A 122 -8.65 2.55 -13.53
C ALA A 122 -10.16 2.38 -13.30
N ALA A 123 -10.62 2.59 -12.06
CA ALA A 123 -12.04 2.55 -11.74
C ALA A 123 -12.75 3.76 -12.36
N GLU A 124 -13.94 3.55 -12.94
CA GLU A 124 -14.77 4.63 -13.48
C GLU A 124 -15.20 5.61 -12.40
N VAL A 125 -15.55 5.08 -11.26
CA VAL A 125 -15.89 5.89 -10.07
C VAL A 125 -14.85 5.58 -8.99
N ARG A 126 -14.10 6.60 -8.59
CA ARG A 126 -13.13 6.46 -7.51
C ARG A 126 -13.85 6.29 -6.17
N GLY A 127 -13.60 5.18 -5.49
CA GLY A 127 -14.03 4.97 -4.12
C GLY A 127 -13.23 5.81 -3.12
N ARG A 128 -13.69 5.84 -1.89
CA ARG A 128 -13.00 6.47 -0.77
C ARG A 128 -11.97 5.50 -0.16
N ASN A 129 -10.82 6.00 0.23
CA ASN A 129 -9.88 5.25 1.07
C ASN A 129 -10.33 5.29 2.54
N ALA A 130 -9.69 4.50 3.41
CA ALA A 130 -10.06 4.42 4.83
C ALA A 130 -9.99 5.78 5.54
N HIS A 131 -8.96 6.60 5.25
CA HIS A 131 -8.85 7.93 5.83
C HIS A 131 -10.05 8.81 5.46
N ASP A 132 -10.42 8.86 4.18
CA ASP A 132 -11.53 9.69 3.71
C ASP A 132 -12.89 9.19 4.27
N MET A 133 -13.06 7.87 4.41
CA MET A 133 -14.25 7.27 5.00
C MET A 133 -14.42 7.61 6.49
N LEU A 134 -13.31 7.77 7.22
CA LEU A 134 -13.31 8.08 8.64
C LEU A 134 -13.33 9.59 8.91
N ALA A 135 -12.72 10.40 8.04
CA ALA A 135 -12.72 11.86 8.14
C ALA A 135 -14.10 12.46 7.80
N ASP A 136 -14.82 11.86 6.85
CA ASP A 136 -16.22 12.17 6.50
C ASP A 136 -17.05 10.90 6.67
N PRO A 137 -17.57 10.62 7.90
CA PRO A 137 -18.13 9.34 8.26
C PRO A 137 -19.29 8.90 7.37
N LEU A 138 -19.31 7.61 7.07
CA LEU A 138 -20.35 6.96 6.29
C LEU A 138 -21.50 6.49 7.20
N LYS A 139 -22.70 6.32 6.61
CA LYS A 139 -23.86 5.78 7.32
C LYS A 139 -23.68 4.30 7.68
N ALA A 140 -22.95 3.54 6.85
CA ALA A 140 -22.73 2.11 7.09
C ALA A 140 -21.31 1.68 6.72
N TYR A 141 -20.80 0.68 7.45
CA TYR A 141 -19.47 0.09 7.23
C TYR A 141 -19.56 -1.42 7.20
N LEU A 142 -18.81 -2.03 6.31
CA LEU A 142 -18.44 -3.44 6.33
C LEU A 142 -16.93 -3.54 6.57
N ILE A 143 -16.54 -4.08 7.72
CA ILE A 143 -15.15 -4.22 8.13
C ILE A 143 -14.79 -5.69 8.08
N MET A 144 -13.71 -6.06 7.41
CA MET A 144 -13.29 -7.44 7.31
C MET A 144 -11.80 -7.58 7.66
N GLY A 145 -11.52 -8.38 8.70
CA GLY A 145 -10.16 -8.74 9.10
C GLY A 145 -9.30 -7.56 9.57
N ALA A 146 -9.92 -6.49 10.03
CA ALA A 146 -9.24 -5.30 10.53
C ALA A 146 -9.77 -4.92 11.92
N GLU A 147 -8.88 -4.38 12.74
CA GLU A 147 -9.19 -3.76 14.03
C GLU A 147 -8.93 -2.25 13.94
N PRO A 148 -9.93 -1.44 13.53
CA PRO A 148 -9.74 -0.02 13.22
C PRO A 148 -9.10 0.80 14.33
N ALA A 149 -9.29 0.40 15.59
CA ALA A 149 -8.64 1.04 16.74
C ALA A 149 -7.11 0.91 16.73
N LEU A 150 -6.59 -0.18 16.15
CA LEU A 150 -5.17 -0.53 16.12
C LEU A 150 -4.56 -0.33 14.73
N ASP A 151 -5.31 -0.63 13.67
CA ASP A 151 -4.84 -0.65 12.29
C ASP A 151 -4.92 0.71 11.61
N CYS A 152 -5.76 1.63 12.11
CA CYS A 152 -5.86 2.98 11.56
C CYS A 152 -4.86 3.94 12.22
N ARG A 153 -4.31 4.85 11.43
CA ARG A 153 -3.39 5.89 11.90
C ARG A 153 -3.97 6.70 13.08
N ASP A 154 -5.28 6.98 13.05
CA ASP A 154 -6.03 7.60 14.13
C ASP A 154 -7.15 6.64 14.55
N GLY A 155 -6.82 5.70 15.44
CA GLY A 155 -7.75 4.71 15.96
C GLY A 155 -8.89 5.34 16.78
N ALA A 156 -8.66 6.48 17.44
CA ALA A 156 -9.70 7.17 18.20
C ALA A 156 -10.75 7.79 17.27
N ALA A 157 -10.31 8.46 16.20
CA ALA A 157 -11.19 8.97 15.17
C ALA A 157 -11.97 7.82 14.47
N ALA A 158 -11.31 6.70 14.20
CA ALA A 158 -11.93 5.53 13.61
C ALA A 158 -13.08 5.01 14.50
N LEU A 159 -12.83 4.79 15.79
CA LEU A 159 -13.88 4.34 16.72
C LEU A 159 -15.02 5.35 16.84
N THR A 160 -14.72 6.64 16.82
CA THR A 160 -15.75 7.69 16.85
C THR A 160 -16.66 7.61 15.62
N ALA A 161 -16.10 7.48 14.42
CA ALA A 161 -16.85 7.35 13.19
C ALA A 161 -17.72 6.08 13.17
N LEU A 162 -17.18 4.95 13.64
CA LEU A 162 -17.90 3.67 13.68
C LEU A 162 -19.06 3.69 14.69
N ARG A 163 -18.89 4.31 15.85
CA ARG A 163 -19.96 4.43 16.86
C ARG A 163 -21.09 5.37 16.44
N GLN A 164 -20.81 6.29 15.53
CA GLN A 164 -21.82 7.23 14.98
C GLN A 164 -22.53 6.66 13.74
N ALA A 165 -22.05 5.56 13.18
CA ALA A 165 -22.64 4.96 12.01
C ALA A 165 -24.03 4.35 12.31
N GLU A 166 -24.94 4.43 11.34
CA GLU A 166 -26.28 3.85 11.44
C GLU A 166 -26.21 2.31 11.45
N PHE A 167 -25.22 1.71 10.76
CA PHE A 167 -25.05 0.26 10.71
C PHE A 167 -23.58 -0.14 10.46
N VAL A 168 -23.06 -1.04 11.28
CA VAL A 168 -21.70 -1.60 11.13
C VAL A 168 -21.75 -3.12 11.18
N VAL A 169 -21.21 -3.75 10.16
CA VAL A 169 -20.96 -5.20 10.15
C VAL A 169 -19.45 -5.40 10.26
N ALA A 170 -19.02 -6.19 11.23
CA ALA A 170 -17.63 -6.59 11.38
C ALA A 170 -17.47 -8.08 11.17
N LEU A 171 -16.52 -8.47 10.31
CA LEU A 171 -16.04 -9.84 10.14
C LEU A 171 -14.68 -9.93 10.81
N SER A 172 -14.60 -10.61 11.93
CA SER A 172 -13.38 -10.68 12.73
C SER A 172 -13.16 -12.08 13.32
N PRO A 173 -11.90 -12.57 13.39
CA PRO A 173 -11.56 -13.76 14.12
C PRO A 173 -11.65 -13.55 15.64
N PHE A 174 -11.73 -12.29 16.10
CA PHE A 174 -11.78 -11.92 17.50
C PHE A 174 -13.02 -11.08 17.80
N GLN A 175 -13.63 -11.31 18.94
CA GLN A 175 -14.71 -10.44 19.40
C GLN A 175 -14.19 -9.03 19.72
N GLY A 176 -13.10 -8.94 20.50
CA GLY A 176 -12.35 -7.73 20.76
C GLY A 176 -13.15 -6.44 20.87
N ALA A 177 -12.56 -5.35 20.43
CA ALA A 177 -13.20 -4.03 20.40
C ALA A 177 -14.36 -3.92 19.39
N ALA A 178 -14.50 -4.86 18.46
CA ALA A 178 -15.61 -4.86 17.50
C ALA A 178 -16.97 -4.99 18.19
N ALA A 179 -17.02 -5.64 19.36
CA ALA A 179 -18.25 -5.76 20.17
C ALA A 179 -18.81 -4.40 20.64
N ASP A 180 -17.97 -3.36 20.71
CA ASP A 180 -18.37 -2.05 21.21
C ASP A 180 -19.05 -1.16 20.14
N TYR A 181 -18.88 -1.48 18.85
CA TYR A 181 -19.37 -0.65 17.76
C TYR A 181 -20.10 -1.42 16.65
N ALA A 182 -19.92 -2.74 16.54
CA ALA A 182 -20.55 -3.52 15.48
C ALA A 182 -22.01 -3.84 15.83
N HIS A 183 -22.92 -3.60 14.92
CA HIS A 183 -24.33 -3.99 15.00
C HIS A 183 -24.50 -5.49 14.66
N ALA A 184 -23.62 -6.02 13.82
CA ALA A 184 -23.51 -7.44 13.54
C ALA A 184 -22.02 -7.84 13.52
N LEU A 185 -21.66 -8.86 14.28
CA LEU A 185 -20.32 -9.43 14.33
C LEU A 185 -20.37 -10.86 13.81
N LEU A 186 -19.68 -11.10 12.69
CA LEU A 186 -19.61 -12.41 12.05
C LEU A 186 -18.25 -13.05 12.30
N PRO A 187 -18.18 -14.32 12.73
CA PRO A 187 -16.92 -14.97 13.00
C PRO A 187 -16.17 -15.29 11.70
N LEU A 188 -15.00 -14.65 11.54
CA LEU A 188 -14.11 -14.82 10.41
C LEU A 188 -13.06 -15.89 10.71
N ALA A 189 -12.80 -16.77 9.76
CA ALA A 189 -11.68 -17.70 9.84
C ALA A 189 -10.35 -16.94 9.85
N ALA A 190 -9.41 -17.38 10.70
CA ALA A 190 -8.05 -16.83 10.73
C ALA A 190 -7.25 -17.25 9.48
N PHE A 191 -6.07 -16.64 9.27
CA PHE A 191 -5.27 -16.88 8.06
C PHE A 191 -4.87 -18.35 7.85
N ALA A 192 -4.66 -19.11 8.92
CA ALA A 192 -4.34 -20.54 8.86
C ALA A 192 -5.55 -21.44 8.61
N GLU A 193 -6.76 -20.90 8.70
CA GLU A 193 -8.05 -21.59 8.60
C GLU A 193 -8.76 -21.32 7.26
N THR A 194 -8.09 -20.63 6.34
CA THR A 194 -8.69 -20.24 5.06
C THR A 194 -7.77 -20.56 3.90
N ASP A 195 -8.37 -21.02 2.81
CA ASP A 195 -7.69 -21.08 1.52
C ASP A 195 -7.50 -19.66 1.00
N GLY A 196 -6.41 -19.44 0.28
CA GLY A 196 -6.12 -18.12 -0.26
C GLY A 196 -5.10 -18.14 -1.37
N SER A 197 -4.81 -16.95 -1.88
CA SER A 197 -3.77 -16.74 -2.88
C SER A 197 -2.93 -15.54 -2.50
N TYR A 198 -1.62 -15.68 -2.66
CA TYR A 198 -0.64 -14.64 -2.43
C TYR A 198 0.12 -14.38 -3.71
N VAL A 199 0.43 -13.12 -3.96
CA VAL A 199 1.28 -12.71 -5.07
C VAL A 199 2.48 -12.00 -4.49
N ASN A 200 3.68 -12.53 -4.78
CA ASN A 200 4.91 -11.92 -4.30
C ASN A 200 5.31 -10.68 -5.14
N CYS A 201 6.40 -10.01 -4.74
CA CYS A 201 6.89 -8.80 -5.43
C CYS A 201 7.39 -9.07 -6.86
N GLU A 202 7.61 -10.34 -7.25
CA GLU A 202 7.95 -10.75 -8.62
C GLU A 202 6.71 -11.06 -9.48
N GLY A 203 5.50 -10.93 -8.92
CA GLY A 203 4.25 -11.25 -9.60
C GLY A 203 3.91 -12.75 -9.62
N ARG A 204 4.61 -13.58 -8.83
CA ARG A 204 4.33 -15.01 -8.76
C ARG A 204 3.12 -15.28 -7.87
N TRP A 205 2.13 -15.95 -8.45
CA TRP A 205 0.96 -16.45 -7.75
C TRP A 205 1.27 -17.72 -6.96
N GLN A 206 0.87 -17.74 -5.70
CA GLN A 206 1.04 -18.85 -4.78
C GLN A 206 -0.29 -19.13 -4.09
N GLY A 207 -0.86 -20.30 -4.31
CA GLY A 207 -2.03 -20.76 -3.59
C GLY A 207 -1.63 -21.32 -2.24
N CYS A 208 -2.46 -21.13 -1.23
CA CYS A 208 -2.37 -21.84 0.05
C CYS A 208 -3.71 -22.49 0.36
N GLU A 209 -3.64 -23.62 1.02
CA GLU A 209 -4.80 -24.33 1.57
C GLU A 209 -4.89 -24.07 3.07
N ALA A 210 -6.08 -24.18 3.63
CA ALA A 210 -6.27 -24.11 5.08
C ALA A 210 -5.48 -25.22 5.77
N ALA A 211 -4.67 -24.86 6.74
CA ALA A 211 -3.91 -25.83 7.54
C ALA A 211 -4.78 -26.52 8.60
N VAL A 212 -5.83 -25.84 9.05
CA VAL A 212 -6.78 -26.34 10.07
C VAL A 212 -8.19 -25.88 9.73
N THR A 213 -9.18 -26.62 10.24
CA THR A 213 -10.59 -26.27 10.09
C THR A 213 -10.94 -25.08 11.00
N PRO A 214 -11.68 -24.08 10.52
CA PRO A 214 -12.17 -22.99 11.36
C PRO A 214 -13.00 -23.50 12.54
N PRO A 215 -12.83 -22.95 13.74
CA PRO A 215 -13.60 -23.36 14.91
C PRO A 215 -15.05 -22.87 14.85
N GLY A 216 -15.97 -23.65 15.34
CA GLY A 216 -17.38 -23.31 15.52
C GLY A 216 -18.05 -22.76 14.25
N GLU A 217 -18.60 -21.56 14.34
CA GLU A 217 -19.30 -20.88 13.25
C GLU A 217 -18.38 -20.05 12.33
N ALA A 218 -17.07 -19.98 12.61
CA ALA A 218 -16.15 -19.23 11.80
C ALA A 218 -16.10 -19.74 10.35
N ARG A 219 -16.03 -18.83 9.40
CA ARG A 219 -16.00 -19.13 7.97
C ARG A 219 -14.95 -18.30 7.25
N PRO A 220 -14.31 -18.81 6.18
CA PRO A 220 -13.46 -18.04 5.31
C PRO A 220 -14.17 -16.79 4.76
N GLY A 221 -13.49 -15.65 4.75
CA GLY A 221 -14.07 -14.36 4.37
C GLY A 221 -14.70 -14.38 2.98
N TRP A 222 -14.07 -15.05 2.00
CA TRP A 222 -14.63 -15.17 0.66
C TRP A 222 -15.98 -15.91 0.63
N LYS A 223 -16.19 -16.91 1.52
CA LYS A 223 -17.48 -17.61 1.63
C LYS A 223 -18.56 -16.72 2.23
N ILE A 224 -18.22 -15.91 3.24
CA ILE A 224 -19.14 -14.92 3.82
C ILE A 224 -19.55 -13.90 2.77
N LEU A 225 -18.58 -13.32 2.06
CA LEU A 225 -18.86 -12.33 1.00
C LEU A 225 -19.65 -12.91 -0.15
N ARG A 226 -19.37 -14.17 -0.54
CA ARG A 226 -20.15 -14.88 -1.56
C ARG A 226 -21.62 -15.00 -1.16
N VAL A 227 -21.89 -15.45 0.06
CA VAL A 227 -23.27 -15.59 0.57
C VAL A 227 -23.95 -14.22 0.63
N LEU A 228 -23.24 -13.19 1.12
CA LEU A 228 -23.75 -11.82 1.15
C LEU A 228 -24.10 -11.31 -0.26
N GLY A 229 -23.23 -11.55 -1.24
CA GLY A 229 -23.49 -11.18 -2.65
C GLY A 229 -24.75 -11.85 -3.20
N ASN A 230 -24.93 -13.13 -2.93
CA ASN A 230 -26.13 -13.86 -3.35
C ASN A 230 -27.41 -13.34 -2.64
N GLN A 231 -27.35 -13.07 -1.35
CA GLN A 231 -28.49 -12.48 -0.61
C GLN A 231 -28.87 -11.07 -1.13
N LEU A 232 -27.89 -10.34 -1.63
CA LEU A 232 -28.11 -9.03 -2.25
C LEU A 232 -28.45 -9.11 -3.76
N ASN A 233 -28.68 -10.32 -4.28
CA ASN A 233 -28.98 -10.59 -5.70
C ASN A 233 -27.92 -9.99 -6.65
N ARG A 234 -26.64 -10.02 -6.27
CA ARG A 234 -25.56 -9.56 -7.12
C ARG A 234 -25.06 -10.69 -8.01
N PRO A 235 -24.89 -10.46 -9.32
CA PRO A 235 -24.33 -11.45 -10.23
C PRO A 235 -22.85 -11.70 -9.91
N GLY A 236 -22.33 -12.89 -10.26
CA GLY A 236 -20.90 -13.22 -10.13
C GLY A 236 -20.47 -13.66 -8.73
N PHE A 237 -21.38 -14.19 -7.92
CA PHE A 237 -21.07 -14.71 -6.58
C PHE A 237 -21.33 -16.22 -6.43
N ASP A 238 -21.26 -16.99 -7.55
CA ASP A 238 -21.60 -18.42 -7.57
C ASP A 238 -20.38 -19.34 -7.40
N TYR A 239 -19.30 -18.83 -6.79
CA TYR A 239 -18.08 -19.61 -6.55
C TYR A 239 -18.31 -20.75 -5.57
N ILE A 240 -17.70 -21.90 -5.84
CA ILE A 240 -17.69 -23.05 -4.96
C ILE A 240 -16.32 -23.30 -4.30
N SER A 241 -15.28 -22.63 -4.77
CA SER A 241 -13.92 -22.75 -4.22
C SER A 241 -13.12 -21.44 -4.34
N ALA A 242 -12.12 -21.27 -3.48
CA ALA A 242 -11.16 -20.18 -3.57
C ALA A 242 -10.36 -20.21 -4.89
N ALA A 243 -10.13 -21.42 -5.43
CA ALA A 243 -9.48 -21.59 -6.73
C ALA A 243 -10.27 -20.94 -7.88
N GLN A 244 -11.60 -20.98 -7.85
CA GLN A 244 -12.43 -20.32 -8.85
C GLN A 244 -12.33 -18.79 -8.73
N VAL A 245 -12.33 -18.25 -7.52
CA VAL A 245 -12.12 -16.81 -7.28
C VAL A 245 -10.75 -16.39 -7.81
N ARG A 246 -9.71 -17.17 -7.53
CA ARG A 246 -8.37 -16.94 -8.05
C ARG A 246 -8.35 -16.95 -9.57
N ALA A 247 -8.91 -17.98 -10.20
CA ALA A 247 -8.94 -18.12 -11.66
C ALA A 247 -9.60 -16.92 -12.34
N GLU A 248 -10.64 -16.35 -11.74
CA GLU A 248 -11.26 -15.15 -12.28
C GLU A 248 -10.30 -13.96 -12.22
N VAL A 249 -9.61 -13.72 -11.10
CA VAL A 249 -8.63 -12.62 -10.99
C VAL A 249 -7.48 -12.82 -11.97
N GLU A 250 -6.94 -14.04 -12.10
CA GLU A 250 -5.87 -14.38 -13.05
C GLU A 250 -6.29 -14.21 -14.51
N SER A 251 -7.58 -14.40 -14.82
CA SER A 251 -8.09 -14.19 -16.18
C SER A 251 -8.18 -12.73 -16.61
N ARG A 252 -8.11 -11.78 -15.67
CA ARG A 252 -8.18 -10.36 -15.96
C ARG A 252 -6.87 -9.87 -16.58
N PRO A 253 -6.93 -9.15 -17.73
CA PRO A 253 -5.72 -8.59 -18.33
C PRO A 253 -5.08 -7.60 -17.36
N VAL A 254 -3.79 -7.82 -17.05
CA VAL A 254 -3.03 -6.90 -16.22
C VAL A 254 -2.69 -5.66 -17.05
N GLN A 255 -3.17 -4.51 -16.58
CA GLN A 255 -2.76 -3.24 -17.16
C GLN A 255 -1.47 -2.80 -16.45
N PRO A 256 -0.37 -2.53 -17.19
CA PRO A 256 0.81 -1.95 -16.56
C PRO A 256 0.38 -0.66 -15.85
N SER A 257 0.87 -0.47 -14.63
CA SER A 257 0.66 0.82 -13.97
C SER A 257 1.23 1.88 -14.89
N ALA A 258 0.44 2.90 -15.19
CA ALA A 258 0.97 4.09 -15.83
C ALA A 258 2.24 4.52 -15.10
N GLU A 259 3.25 4.99 -15.84
CA GLU A 259 4.50 5.48 -15.31
C GLU A 259 4.30 6.14 -13.95
N ILE A 260 5.14 5.79 -12.98
CA ILE A 260 5.20 6.52 -11.71
C ILE A 260 5.70 7.92 -12.08
N VAL A 261 4.76 8.77 -12.44
CA VAL A 261 5.06 10.11 -12.90
C VAL A 261 5.48 10.93 -11.68
N ALA A 262 6.50 11.73 -11.83
CA ALA A 262 6.89 12.77 -10.88
C ALA A 262 5.78 13.83 -10.65
N ALA A 263 4.65 13.69 -11.31
CA ALA A 263 3.45 14.50 -11.14
C ALA A 263 2.91 14.32 -9.71
N GLY A 264 3.21 15.28 -8.84
CA GLY A 264 2.73 15.27 -7.45
C GLY A 264 3.80 15.53 -6.40
N LEU A 265 5.02 15.92 -6.81
CA LEU A 265 5.99 16.45 -5.88
C LEU A 265 5.54 17.87 -5.47
N GLY A 266 4.65 17.95 -4.48
CA GLY A 266 4.25 19.22 -3.89
C GLY A 266 5.40 19.90 -3.14
N ALA A 267 5.17 21.11 -2.66
CA ALA A 267 6.14 21.78 -1.80
C ALA A 267 6.42 20.96 -0.51
N PRO A 268 7.66 20.96 0.00
CA PRO A 268 7.96 20.30 1.26
C PRO A 268 7.09 20.92 2.37
N PRO A 269 6.53 20.11 3.28
CA PRO A 269 5.76 20.63 4.39
C PRO A 269 6.66 21.53 5.24
N LYS A 270 6.10 22.60 5.77
CA LYS A 270 6.77 23.39 6.79
C LYS A 270 7.11 22.46 7.97
N ALA A 271 8.33 22.54 8.47
CA ALA A 271 8.81 21.69 9.55
C ALA A 271 7.81 21.70 10.72
N ALA A 272 7.12 20.58 10.91
CA ALA A 272 6.31 20.40 12.10
C ALA A 272 7.24 20.01 13.24
N ALA A 273 7.28 20.82 14.29
CA ALA A 273 7.90 20.43 15.55
C ALA A 273 7.06 19.32 16.18
N GLY A 274 7.42 18.07 15.96
CA GLY A 274 6.73 16.92 16.53
C GLY A 274 7.33 15.59 16.08
N LEU A 275 7.28 14.61 16.95
CA LEU A 275 7.67 13.23 16.65
C LEU A 275 6.74 12.66 15.56
N MET A 276 7.33 12.23 14.45
CA MET A 276 6.62 11.50 13.42
C MET A 276 6.36 10.07 13.92
N ARG A 277 5.09 9.66 13.99
CA ARG A 277 4.74 8.25 14.16
C ARG A 277 4.71 7.60 12.79
N ILE A 278 5.55 6.61 12.60
CA ILE A 278 5.47 5.65 11.50
C ILE A 278 4.74 4.44 12.08
N GLN A 279 3.61 4.11 11.52
CA GLN A 279 2.86 2.88 11.83
C GLN A 279 3.21 1.80 10.85
#